data_f8d05d9f42bde47944692b841f05aed1
#
_entry.id   f8d05d9f42bde47944692b841f05aed1
#
_cell.length_a   1.000
_cell.length_b   1.000
_cell.length_c   1.000
_cell.angle_alpha   90.00
_cell.angle_beta   90.00
_cell.angle_gamma   90.00
#
_symmetry.space_group_name_H-M   'P 1'
#
loop_
_entity.id
_entity.type
_entity.pdbx_description
1 polymer ?
#
loop_
_entity_poly.entity_id
_entity_poly.type
_entity_poly.pdbx_seq_one_letter_code
_entity_poly.pdbx_strand_id
1 'polypeptide(L)'
;RNCSAMDVELAEVTGLYHDIGRFEQLKSYDSFEPETMNHAAYGVKILFEEGTIRRFVKEDKWDGIIKMAIARHSDYSLQGITDERELLHAQIIRDADKLDNCRVKLENPIETMLGVPEEAVGMSEISREVMQQFENQTSVLLETRRTKMDYWLSYLAYFFDIKTQ
;
A
#
# COMPACT_ATOMS: atom_id res chain seq x y z
N ARG A 1 17.83 10.23 3.80
CA ARG A 1 18.48 9.45 4.89
C ARG A 1 19.52 8.53 4.27
N ASN A 2 20.71 8.42 4.87
CA ASN A 2 21.73 7.45 4.44
C ASN A 2 21.31 6.05 4.95
N CYS A 3 20.72 5.24 4.08
CA CYS A 3 20.45 3.84 4.37
C CYS A 3 21.75 3.03 4.29
N SER A 4 21.94 2.06 5.18
CA SER A 4 23.03 1.11 5.07
C SER A 4 22.80 0.12 3.92
N ALA A 5 23.83 -0.59 3.46
CA ALA A 5 23.65 -1.65 2.46
C ALA A 5 22.63 -2.71 2.90
N MET A 6 22.60 -3.03 4.19
CA MET A 6 21.61 -3.95 4.76
C MET A 6 20.18 -3.38 4.69
N ASP A 7 20.00 -2.07 4.90
CA ASP A 7 18.65 -1.47 4.78
C ASP A 7 18.16 -1.52 3.33
N VAL A 8 19.05 -1.40 2.36
CA VAL A 8 18.70 -1.56 0.93
C VAL A 8 18.25 -3.00 0.65
N GLU A 9 19.01 -4.00 1.09
CA GLU A 9 18.64 -5.42 0.94
C GLU A 9 17.29 -5.74 1.59
N LEU A 10 17.03 -5.22 2.79
CA LEU A 10 15.75 -5.40 3.48
C LEU A 10 14.60 -4.73 2.74
N ALA A 11 14.82 -3.53 2.18
CA ALA A 11 13.82 -2.83 1.38
C ALA A 11 13.50 -3.60 0.09
N GLU A 12 14.50 -4.16 -0.59
CA GLU A 12 14.33 -4.99 -1.78
C GLU A 12 13.50 -6.25 -1.48
N VAL A 13 13.84 -6.97 -0.42
CA VAL A 13 13.09 -8.16 0.03
C VAL A 13 11.65 -7.78 0.38
N THR A 14 11.47 -6.71 1.13
CA THR A 14 10.13 -6.24 1.52
C THR A 14 9.33 -5.82 0.29
N GLY A 15 9.94 -5.05 -0.62
CA GLY A 15 9.32 -4.63 -1.87
C GLY A 15 8.86 -5.80 -2.75
N LEU A 16 9.68 -6.85 -2.82
CA LEU A 16 9.35 -8.04 -3.62
C LEU A 16 8.17 -8.85 -3.04
N TYR A 17 8.00 -8.89 -1.73
CA TYR A 17 7.04 -9.79 -1.07
C TYR A 17 5.88 -9.10 -0.37
N HIS A 18 5.80 -7.75 -0.31
CA HIS A 18 4.76 -7.06 0.45
C HIS A 18 3.34 -7.45 0.02
N ASP A 19 3.15 -7.68 -1.26
CA ASP A 19 1.86 -8.01 -1.87
C ASP A 19 1.64 -9.50 -2.13
N ILE A 20 2.45 -10.40 -1.54
CA ILE A 20 2.30 -11.85 -1.76
C ILE A 20 0.89 -12.36 -1.39
N GLY A 21 0.21 -11.73 -0.46
CA GLY A 21 -1.17 -12.06 -0.08
C GLY A 21 -2.20 -11.74 -1.17
N ARG A 22 -1.88 -10.87 -2.14
CA ARG A 22 -2.76 -10.52 -3.26
C ARG A 22 -3.05 -11.71 -4.17
N PHE A 23 -2.11 -12.65 -4.31
CA PHE A 23 -2.34 -13.85 -5.12
C PHE A 23 -3.49 -14.69 -4.58
N GLU A 24 -3.58 -14.86 -3.26
CA GLU A 24 -4.70 -15.58 -2.65
C GLU A 24 -5.98 -14.77 -2.68
N GLN A 25 -5.90 -13.46 -2.50
CA GLN A 25 -7.05 -12.56 -2.61
C GLN A 25 -7.69 -12.68 -4.01
N LEU A 26 -6.91 -12.58 -5.08
CA LEU A 26 -7.41 -12.74 -6.44
C LEU A 26 -7.99 -14.13 -6.68
N LYS A 27 -7.29 -15.17 -6.26
CA LYS A 27 -7.74 -16.54 -6.43
C LYS A 27 -9.07 -16.82 -5.73
N SER A 28 -9.28 -16.24 -4.55
CA SER A 28 -10.45 -16.51 -3.72
C SER A 28 -11.63 -15.60 -4.01
N TYR A 29 -11.38 -14.36 -4.45
CA TYR A 29 -12.40 -13.31 -4.55
C TYR A 29 -12.48 -12.64 -5.92
N ASP A 30 -11.53 -12.92 -6.82
CA ASP A 30 -11.41 -12.24 -8.14
C ASP A 30 -11.48 -10.70 -8.01
N SER A 31 -10.89 -10.16 -6.94
CA SER A 31 -11.00 -8.75 -6.56
C SER A 31 -9.80 -8.29 -5.75
N PHE A 32 -9.45 -7.01 -5.90
CA PHE A 32 -8.47 -6.31 -5.05
C PHE A 32 -9.11 -5.44 -3.96
N GLU A 33 -10.44 -5.47 -3.85
CA GLU A 33 -11.17 -4.65 -2.89
C GLU A 33 -10.75 -4.99 -1.45
N PRO A 34 -10.43 -3.98 -0.63
CA PRO A 34 -9.90 -4.21 0.73
C PRO A 34 -10.87 -4.91 1.66
N GLU A 35 -12.18 -4.81 1.37
CA GLU A 35 -13.25 -5.47 2.12
C GLU A 35 -13.26 -6.99 1.94
N THR A 36 -12.67 -7.51 0.87
CA THR A 36 -12.65 -8.95 0.58
C THR A 36 -11.63 -9.68 1.43
N MET A 37 -10.46 -9.10 1.62
CA MET A 37 -9.36 -9.72 2.36
C MET A 37 -8.29 -8.70 2.75
N ASN A 38 -7.78 -8.79 3.97
CA ASN A 38 -6.56 -8.08 4.35
C ASN A 38 -5.33 -8.81 3.79
N HIS A 39 -4.90 -8.44 2.58
CA HIS A 39 -3.77 -9.05 1.88
C HIS A 39 -2.45 -8.91 2.63
N ALA A 40 -2.24 -7.81 3.37
CA ALA A 40 -1.04 -7.57 4.15
C ALA A 40 -0.92 -8.58 5.30
N ALA A 41 -2.00 -8.77 6.07
CA ALA A 41 -2.06 -9.77 7.13
C ALA A 41 -1.89 -11.20 6.57
N TYR A 42 -2.51 -11.49 5.42
CA TYR A 42 -2.36 -12.80 4.78
C TYR A 42 -0.93 -13.02 4.25
N GLY A 43 -0.29 -11.99 3.72
CA GLY A 43 1.13 -12.04 3.33
C GLY A 43 2.04 -12.38 4.50
N VAL A 44 1.81 -11.78 5.66
CA VAL A 44 2.52 -12.12 6.91
C VAL A 44 2.30 -13.59 7.28
N LYS A 45 1.08 -14.09 7.18
CA LYS A 45 0.77 -15.51 7.44
C LYS A 45 1.58 -16.43 6.54
N ILE A 46 1.56 -16.23 5.21
CA ILE A 46 2.32 -17.03 4.25
C ILE A 46 3.82 -17.01 4.58
N LEU A 47 4.36 -15.84 4.83
CA LEU A 47 5.81 -15.67 5.00
C LEU A 47 6.31 -16.21 6.33
N PHE A 48 5.63 -15.89 7.43
CA PHE A 48 6.16 -16.12 8.78
C PHE A 48 5.47 -17.26 9.54
N GLU A 49 4.15 -17.45 9.40
CA GLU A 49 3.47 -18.55 10.09
C GLU A 49 3.65 -19.88 9.34
N GLU A 50 3.60 -19.84 8.00
CA GLU A 50 3.87 -20.99 7.15
C GLU A 50 5.37 -21.19 6.85
N GLY A 51 6.22 -20.25 7.29
CA GLY A 51 7.67 -20.32 7.21
C GLY A 51 8.27 -20.10 5.81
N THR A 52 7.49 -19.63 4.84
CA THR A 52 7.94 -19.45 3.46
C THR A 52 9.10 -18.46 3.34
N ILE A 53 9.20 -17.48 4.25
CA ILE A 53 10.28 -16.49 4.29
C ILE A 53 11.67 -17.14 4.34
N ARG A 54 11.84 -18.31 4.97
CA ARG A 54 13.13 -19.03 5.08
C ARG A 54 13.66 -19.52 3.73
N ARG A 55 12.86 -19.51 2.68
CA ARG A 55 13.32 -19.83 1.32
C ARG A 55 14.15 -18.67 0.73
N PHE A 56 13.97 -17.46 1.23
CA PHE A 56 14.53 -16.22 0.71
C PHE A 56 15.50 -15.57 1.70
N VAL A 57 15.11 -15.44 2.96
CA VAL A 57 15.91 -14.86 4.04
C VAL A 57 16.33 -15.98 5.00
N LYS A 58 17.62 -16.27 5.07
CA LYS A 58 18.13 -17.39 5.87
C LYS A 58 18.09 -17.13 7.38
N GLU A 59 18.38 -15.89 7.78
CA GLU A 59 18.51 -15.47 9.17
C GLU A 59 17.20 -14.84 9.65
N ASP A 60 16.84 -15.11 10.90
CA ASP A 60 15.62 -14.62 11.54
C ASP A 60 15.77 -13.24 12.22
N LYS A 61 17.01 -12.77 12.36
CA LYS A 61 17.30 -11.48 13.02
C LYS A 61 16.58 -10.27 12.43
N TRP A 62 16.11 -10.37 11.17
CA TRP A 62 15.42 -9.30 10.44
C TRP A 62 13.92 -9.49 10.34
N ASP A 63 13.40 -10.61 10.87
CA ASP A 63 12.00 -10.97 10.73
C ASP A 63 11.06 -9.90 11.28
N GLY A 64 11.39 -9.28 12.41
CA GLY A 64 10.60 -8.21 13.01
C GLY A 64 10.39 -7.04 12.03
N ILE A 65 11.49 -6.57 11.42
CA ILE A 65 11.47 -5.45 10.47
C ILE A 65 10.65 -5.80 9.22
N ILE A 66 10.94 -6.95 8.59
CA ILE A 66 10.24 -7.38 7.37
C ILE A 66 8.76 -7.60 7.65
N LYS A 67 8.44 -8.29 8.75
CA LYS A 67 7.06 -8.56 9.18
C LYS A 67 6.28 -7.28 9.43
N MET A 68 6.88 -6.32 10.18
CA MET A 68 6.25 -5.04 10.48
C MET A 68 6.00 -4.24 9.21
N ALA A 69 6.99 -4.15 8.34
CA ALA A 69 6.88 -3.42 7.08
C ALA A 69 5.76 -4.00 6.20
N ILE A 70 5.71 -5.33 6.01
CA ILE A 70 4.67 -6.00 5.23
C ILE A 70 3.29 -5.85 5.90
N ALA A 71 3.20 -6.05 7.21
CA ALA A 71 1.92 -5.95 7.93
C ALA A 71 1.26 -4.58 7.84
N ARG A 72 2.07 -3.52 7.77
CA ARG A 72 1.61 -2.14 7.91
C ARG A 72 1.67 -1.32 6.61
N HIS A 73 2.12 -1.91 5.47
CA HIS A 73 2.30 -1.15 4.23
C HIS A 73 1.01 -0.51 3.70
N SER A 74 -0.13 -1.15 3.88
CA SER A 74 -1.43 -0.66 3.44
C SER A 74 -2.21 0.14 4.49
N ASP A 75 -1.67 0.32 5.72
CA ASP A 75 -2.33 1.07 6.78
C ASP A 75 -2.44 2.56 6.45
N TYR A 76 -3.52 3.19 6.88
CA TYR A 76 -3.70 4.62 6.74
C TYR A 76 -2.62 5.41 7.48
N SER A 77 -2.17 4.95 8.65
CA SER A 77 -1.08 5.56 9.40
C SER A 77 -0.17 4.52 10.06
N LEU A 78 1.08 4.90 10.34
CA LEU A 78 2.08 4.06 11.00
C LEU A 78 2.20 4.36 12.50
N GLN A 79 1.14 4.89 13.12
CA GLN A 79 1.14 5.15 14.57
C GLN A 79 1.31 3.84 15.36
N GLY A 80 2.04 3.95 16.49
CA GLY A 80 2.27 2.82 17.39
C GLY A 80 3.50 1.98 17.08
N ILE A 81 4.22 2.23 15.96
CA ILE A 81 5.53 1.62 15.71
C ILE A 81 6.56 2.42 16.50
N THR A 82 7.21 1.78 17.48
CA THR A 82 8.16 2.42 18.40
C THR A 82 9.62 2.16 18.04
N ASP A 83 9.92 1.08 17.34
CA ASP A 83 11.27 0.81 16.83
C ASP A 83 11.54 1.66 15.60
N GLU A 84 12.61 2.45 15.63
CA GLU A 84 12.95 3.40 14.56
C GLU A 84 13.26 2.69 13.23
N ARG A 85 13.83 1.49 13.28
CA ARG A 85 14.20 0.75 12.08
C ARG A 85 12.99 0.06 11.46
N GLU A 86 12.09 -0.48 12.28
CA GLU A 86 10.80 -0.98 11.81
C GLU A 86 9.98 0.14 11.16
N LEU A 87 9.93 1.31 11.80
CA LEU A 87 9.25 2.49 11.26
C LEU A 87 9.86 2.95 9.93
N LEU A 88 11.20 2.97 9.82
CA LEU A 88 11.90 3.32 8.58
C LEU A 88 11.48 2.40 7.43
N HIS A 89 11.53 1.09 7.64
CA HIS A 89 11.19 0.13 6.59
C HIS A 89 9.70 0.12 6.25
N ALA A 90 8.82 0.31 7.25
CA ALA A 90 7.38 0.50 7.00
C ALA A 90 7.09 1.77 6.18
N GLN A 91 7.82 2.86 6.39
CA GLN A 91 7.74 4.08 5.59
C GLN A 91 8.23 3.84 4.16
N ILE A 92 9.40 3.22 4.00
CA ILE A 92 10.00 2.97 2.68
C ILE A 92 9.05 2.17 1.79
N ILE A 93 8.53 1.03 2.28
CA ILE A 93 7.64 0.20 1.45
C ILE A 93 6.33 0.90 1.14
N ARG A 94 5.76 1.61 2.09
CA ARG A 94 4.50 2.34 1.94
C ARG A 94 4.61 3.48 0.92
N ASP A 95 5.72 4.21 0.93
CA ASP A 95 5.97 5.27 -0.04
C ASP A 95 6.25 4.69 -1.43
N ALA A 96 7.01 3.60 -1.52
CA ALA A 96 7.28 2.91 -2.78
C ALA A 96 6.01 2.36 -3.43
N ASP A 97 5.13 1.70 -2.65
CA ASP A 97 3.84 1.21 -3.11
C ASP A 97 2.94 2.34 -3.63
N LYS A 98 2.87 3.47 -2.91
CA LYS A 98 2.12 4.65 -3.36
C LYS A 98 2.66 5.23 -4.66
N LEU A 99 3.99 5.32 -4.80
CA LEU A 99 4.62 5.82 -6.02
C LEU A 99 4.38 4.88 -7.19
N ASP A 100 4.46 3.56 -6.99
CA ASP A 100 4.13 2.59 -8.03
C ASP A 100 2.65 2.65 -8.41
N ASN A 101 1.77 2.80 -7.45
CA ASN A 101 0.36 3.05 -7.69
C ASN A 101 0.12 4.29 -8.58
N CYS A 102 0.85 5.39 -8.34
CA CYS A 102 0.77 6.57 -9.19
C CYS A 102 1.28 6.28 -10.61
N ARG A 103 2.42 5.56 -10.75
CA ARG A 103 2.95 5.13 -12.05
C ARG A 103 1.93 4.30 -12.83
N VAL A 104 1.37 3.28 -12.19
CA VAL A 104 0.35 2.40 -12.81
C VAL A 104 -0.82 3.20 -13.36
N LYS A 105 -1.27 4.25 -12.65
CA LYS A 105 -2.38 5.10 -13.07
C LYS A 105 -2.03 6.06 -14.21
N LEU A 106 -0.77 6.40 -14.37
CA LEU A 106 -0.30 7.16 -15.53
C LEU A 106 -0.15 6.29 -16.78
N GLU A 107 0.14 5.01 -16.61
CA GLU A 107 0.41 4.07 -17.71
C GLU A 107 -0.83 3.32 -18.21
N ASN A 108 -1.90 3.29 -17.43
CA ASN A 108 -3.10 2.51 -17.74
C ASN A 108 -4.35 3.40 -17.89
N PRO A 109 -5.30 3.03 -18.76
CA PRO A 109 -6.57 3.73 -18.87
C PRO A 109 -7.36 3.73 -17.56
N ILE A 110 -8.08 4.82 -17.30
CA ILE A 110 -8.98 4.97 -16.14
C ILE A 110 -9.99 3.82 -16.07
N GLU A 111 -10.50 3.38 -17.20
CA GLU A 111 -11.43 2.26 -17.30
C GLU A 111 -10.87 0.96 -16.71
N THR A 112 -9.60 0.67 -16.98
CA THR A 112 -8.90 -0.49 -16.38
C THR A 112 -8.79 -0.37 -14.87
N MET A 113 -8.63 0.86 -14.36
CA MET A 113 -8.39 1.13 -12.95
C MET A 113 -9.67 1.21 -12.12
N LEU A 114 -10.75 1.74 -12.70
CA LEU A 114 -12.01 2.03 -11.99
C LEU A 114 -13.21 1.21 -12.49
N GLY A 115 -13.02 0.42 -13.55
CA GLY A 115 -14.07 -0.43 -14.14
C GLY A 115 -15.22 0.35 -14.78
N VAL A 116 -15.00 1.65 -15.10
CA VAL A 116 -15.98 2.52 -15.77
C VAL A 116 -15.29 3.43 -16.77
N PRO A 117 -15.97 3.87 -17.86
CA PRO A 117 -15.41 4.81 -18.83
C PRO A 117 -14.93 6.12 -18.18
N GLU A 118 -13.91 6.73 -18.76
CA GLU A 118 -13.34 8.01 -18.29
C GLU A 118 -14.42 9.11 -18.18
N GLU A 119 -15.34 9.17 -19.13
CA GLU A 119 -16.46 10.12 -19.11
C GLU A 119 -17.34 9.97 -17.87
N ALA A 120 -17.59 8.72 -17.44
CA ALA A 120 -18.38 8.46 -16.23
C ALA A 120 -17.65 8.92 -14.95
N VAL A 121 -16.33 8.83 -14.93
CA VAL A 121 -15.53 9.39 -13.83
C VAL A 121 -15.59 10.91 -13.84
N GLY A 122 -15.39 11.55 -15.01
CA GLY A 122 -15.43 13.00 -15.17
C GLY A 122 -16.80 13.63 -14.87
N MET A 123 -17.88 12.87 -15.01
CA MET A 123 -19.24 13.31 -14.69
C MET A 123 -19.65 13.03 -13.23
N SER A 124 -18.87 12.25 -12.47
CA SER A 124 -19.20 12.00 -11.07
C SER A 124 -18.75 13.13 -10.16
N GLU A 125 -19.60 13.47 -9.19
CA GLU A 125 -19.32 14.51 -8.22
C GLU A 125 -18.23 14.05 -7.25
N ILE A 126 -17.51 15.02 -6.65
CA ILE A 126 -16.58 14.76 -5.55
C ILE A 126 -17.35 14.93 -4.25
N SER A 127 -17.29 13.92 -3.39
CA SER A 127 -17.88 13.99 -2.05
C SER A 127 -17.22 15.09 -1.22
N ARG A 128 -18.02 15.79 -0.42
CA ARG A 128 -17.55 16.91 0.39
C ARG A 128 -16.41 16.53 1.32
N GLU A 129 -16.53 15.37 1.95
CA GLU A 129 -15.53 14.83 2.87
C GLU A 129 -14.20 14.53 2.17
N VAL A 130 -14.24 14.02 0.95
CA VAL A 130 -13.05 13.74 0.13
C VAL A 130 -12.38 15.03 -0.30
N MET A 131 -13.15 16.02 -0.77
CA MET A 131 -12.63 17.33 -1.14
C MET A 131 -11.96 18.01 0.04
N GLN A 132 -12.56 17.96 1.23
CA GLN A 132 -12.00 18.55 2.44
C GLN A 132 -10.67 17.90 2.84
N GLN A 133 -10.55 16.57 2.76
CA GLN A 133 -9.30 15.86 3.04
C GLN A 133 -8.23 16.24 2.01
N PHE A 134 -8.59 16.34 0.74
CA PHE A 134 -7.67 16.73 -0.33
C PHE A 134 -7.15 18.17 -0.15
N GLU A 135 -8.04 19.13 0.15
CA GLU A 135 -7.68 20.53 0.43
C GLU A 135 -6.80 20.66 1.68
N ASN A 136 -7.01 19.81 2.68
CA ASN A 136 -6.16 19.73 3.87
C ASN A 136 -4.81 19.03 3.62
N GLN A 137 -4.52 18.61 2.38
CA GLN A 137 -3.31 17.89 2.00
C GLN A 137 -3.08 16.62 2.84
N THR A 138 -4.15 15.85 3.04
CA THR A 138 -4.11 14.56 3.73
C THR A 138 -4.52 13.43 2.78
N SER A 139 -4.10 12.21 3.08
CA SER A 139 -4.65 11.02 2.41
C SER A 139 -6.16 10.94 2.63
N VAL A 140 -6.87 10.40 1.64
CA VAL A 140 -8.31 10.20 1.71
C VAL A 140 -8.63 8.88 2.41
N LEU A 141 -9.51 8.94 3.40
CA LEU A 141 -10.00 7.76 4.11
C LEU A 141 -10.88 6.89 3.19
N LEU A 142 -10.70 5.57 3.28
CA LEU A 142 -11.43 4.60 2.45
C LEU A 142 -12.94 4.75 2.58
N GLU A 143 -13.43 4.87 3.80
CA GLU A 143 -14.85 4.97 4.13
C GLU A 143 -15.53 6.27 3.69
N THR A 144 -14.77 7.28 3.26
CA THR A 144 -15.34 8.55 2.74
C THR A 144 -15.56 8.53 1.24
N ARG A 145 -14.98 7.56 0.53
CA ARG A 145 -15.11 7.44 -0.93
C ARG A 145 -16.48 6.85 -1.31
N ARG A 146 -17.27 7.58 -2.09
CA ARG A 146 -18.63 7.21 -2.50
C ARG A 146 -18.79 7.17 -4.02
N THR A 147 -18.02 7.97 -4.74
CA THR A 147 -18.12 8.15 -6.19
C THR A 147 -16.83 7.72 -6.90
N LYS A 148 -16.91 7.52 -8.21
CA LYS A 148 -15.71 7.15 -8.99
C LYS A 148 -14.66 8.26 -9.00
N MET A 149 -15.07 9.52 -8.95
CA MET A 149 -14.16 10.65 -8.83
C MET A 149 -13.48 10.69 -7.44
N ASP A 150 -14.16 10.27 -6.37
CA ASP A 150 -13.57 10.15 -5.04
C ASP A 150 -12.39 9.14 -5.04
N TYR A 151 -12.59 7.99 -5.69
CA TYR A 151 -11.51 7.01 -5.86
C TYR A 151 -10.33 7.59 -6.64
N TRP A 152 -10.62 8.29 -7.76
CA TRP A 152 -9.56 8.90 -8.56
C TRP A 152 -8.79 9.96 -7.78
N LEU A 153 -9.49 10.86 -7.10
CA LEU A 153 -8.87 11.90 -6.28
C LEU A 153 -8.08 11.32 -5.11
N SER A 154 -8.52 10.21 -4.53
CA SER A 154 -7.80 9.54 -3.44
C SER A 154 -6.43 9.02 -3.86
N TYR A 155 -6.24 8.64 -5.13
CA TYR A 155 -4.94 8.26 -5.65
C TYR A 155 -3.99 9.45 -5.79
N LEU A 156 -4.49 10.61 -6.19
CA LEU A 156 -3.69 11.84 -6.22
C LEU A 156 -3.29 12.26 -4.80
N ALA A 157 -4.15 12.04 -3.81
CA ALA A 157 -3.86 12.34 -2.41
C ALA A 157 -2.72 11.50 -1.80
N TYR A 158 -2.27 10.43 -2.47
CA TYR A 158 -1.11 9.65 -2.03
C TYR A 158 0.17 10.49 -1.91
N PHE A 159 0.32 11.51 -2.77
CA PHE A 159 1.47 12.42 -2.72
C PHE A 159 1.59 13.18 -1.40
N PHE A 160 0.48 13.43 -0.71
CA PHE A 160 0.50 14.15 0.57
C PHE A 160 1.09 13.33 1.72
N ASP A 161 1.19 12.01 1.55
CA ASP A 161 1.61 11.10 2.62
C ASP A 161 2.98 10.43 2.34
N ILE A 162 3.70 10.86 1.31
CA ILE A 162 5.07 10.40 1.05
C ILE A 162 6.00 11.06 2.06
N LYS A 163 6.72 10.26 2.85
CA LYS A 163 7.55 10.70 3.98
C LYS A 163 9.04 10.50 3.76
N THR A 164 9.45 9.61 2.86
CA THR A 164 10.86 9.39 2.55
C THR A 164 11.37 10.43 1.55
N GLN A 165 12.54 11.03 1.86
CA GLN A 165 13.25 11.97 1.01
C GLN A 165 14.63 11.42 0.68
#